data_ca6effda17fa4a3074eb112cab380569
#
_entry.id   ca6effda17fa4a3074eb112cab380569
#
_cell.length_a   1.000
_cell.length_b   1.000
_cell.length_c   1.000
_cell.angle_alpha   90.00
_cell.angle_beta   90.00
_cell.angle_gamma   90.00
#
_symmetry.space_group_name_H-M   'P 1'
#
loop_
_entity.id
_entity.type
_entity.pdbx_description
1 polymer ?
#
loop_
_entity_poly.entity_id
_entity_poly.type
_entity_poly.pdbx_seq_one_letter_code
_entity_poly.pdbx_strand_id
1 'polypeptide(L)'
;MKKAILCISILTIIFSLSACDDIKMVQNSFQKEKTRNTEQLGDQPMDVFKKGDFKMENGEYNIYASFSNFLAARYHYISVFYFQGVRNEPEFHLVEGKEYSKEGFTPEEFDFIRHVMKIANGGTHFPEVDKPVKTLAPLILKTMEIYNEAAAYGQAETYKNDHYEGAKEIHSRLFPLVESSKAPLLEYKRAIDELSSKKMEEEIRAMKERGYIIRYNMLKLFSLRDQIMHEIINQNLVQEEMMKLDLSNIRPAYEEFLATLSDFEKMIGNRKAIDAELFTDPSIFEDLSEFVNDSKEFAKQIQEMIRRIDENEPFTEKEYGQTNVDGSFLKIDLAYIKMVQSYSKIIS
;
A
#
# COMPACT_ATOMS: atom_id res chain seq x y z
N MET A 1 -30.81 -13.03 6.98
CA MET A 1 -30.19 -11.78 7.49
C MET A 1 -28.95 -11.54 6.65
N LYS A 2 -28.91 -10.43 5.89
CA LYS A 2 -27.85 -10.14 4.92
C LYS A 2 -26.56 -9.87 5.65
N LYS A 3 -25.48 -10.54 5.25
CA LYS A 3 -24.13 -10.37 5.72
C LYS A 3 -23.68 -8.94 5.39
N ALA A 4 -23.73 -8.03 6.36
CA ALA A 4 -22.91 -6.83 6.33
C ALA A 4 -21.53 -7.26 6.85
N ILE A 5 -20.77 -7.92 6.00
CA ILE A 5 -19.33 -8.10 6.22
C ILE A 5 -18.73 -6.75 5.88
N LEU A 6 -18.35 -6.03 6.90
CA LEU A 6 -17.52 -4.85 6.77
C LEU A 6 -16.17 -5.33 6.24
N CYS A 7 -15.98 -5.27 4.93
CA CYS A 7 -14.65 -5.36 4.35
C CYS A 7 -13.93 -4.09 4.80
N ILE A 8 -13.22 -4.17 5.93
CA ILE A 8 -12.19 -3.21 6.23
C ILE A 8 -11.19 -3.38 5.13
N SER A 9 -11.17 -2.43 4.20
CA SER A 9 -10.15 -2.35 3.18
C SER A 9 -8.84 -2.04 3.88
N ILE A 10 -8.20 -3.09 4.40
CA ILE A 10 -6.89 -3.03 5.00
C ILE A 10 -5.92 -2.90 3.85
N LEU A 11 -5.76 -1.70 3.37
CA LEU A 11 -4.64 -1.34 2.54
C LEU A 11 -4.19 0.08 2.88
N THR A 12 -3.66 0.23 4.07
CA THR A 12 -2.62 1.22 4.27
C THR A 12 -1.35 0.72 3.59
N ILE A 13 -1.42 0.60 2.25
CA ILE A 13 -0.19 0.50 1.48
C ILE A 13 0.47 1.86 1.63
N ILE A 14 1.52 1.81 2.32
CA ILE A 14 2.51 2.81 2.60
C ILE A 14 2.85 3.60 1.35
N PHE A 15 2.37 4.82 1.30
CA PHE A 15 2.97 5.84 0.49
C PHE A 15 3.88 6.68 1.38
N SER A 16 5.10 6.25 1.53
CA SER A 16 6.19 7.18 1.78
C SER A 16 6.41 7.97 0.49
N LEU A 17 5.52 8.93 0.22
CA LEU A 17 5.81 10.02 -0.72
C LEU A 17 6.66 11.06 0.01
N SER A 18 7.70 10.62 0.67
CA SER A 18 8.78 11.51 1.00
C SER A 18 9.70 11.55 -0.20
N ALA A 19 9.61 12.66 -0.88
CA ALA A 19 10.63 13.27 -1.73
C ALA A 19 11.28 12.41 -2.84
N CYS A 20 11.77 13.12 -3.84
CA CYS A 20 12.49 12.68 -5.03
C CYS A 20 13.64 11.66 -4.85
N ASP A 21 14.06 11.38 -3.63
CA ASP A 21 15.11 10.40 -3.32
C ASP A 21 14.59 8.96 -3.21
N ASP A 22 13.34 8.74 -2.80
CA ASP A 22 12.74 7.40 -2.72
C ASP A 22 12.46 6.81 -4.11
N ILE A 23 12.17 7.65 -5.10
CA ILE A 23 12.04 7.21 -6.50
C ILE A 23 13.39 6.66 -7.00
N LYS A 24 14.50 7.28 -6.61
CA LYS A 24 15.85 6.78 -6.96
C LYS A 24 16.17 5.46 -6.28
N MET A 25 15.70 5.24 -5.05
CA MET A 25 15.94 4.00 -4.32
C MET A 25 15.11 2.85 -4.86
N VAL A 26 13.83 3.07 -5.12
CA VAL A 26 12.95 2.10 -5.81
C VAL A 26 13.49 1.82 -7.23
N GLN A 27 13.92 2.84 -7.98
CA GLN A 27 14.55 2.67 -9.29
C GLN A 27 15.85 1.86 -9.21
N ASN A 28 16.68 2.07 -8.21
CA ASN A 28 17.96 1.36 -8.06
C ASN A 28 17.77 -0.10 -7.61
N SER A 29 16.80 -0.38 -6.74
CA SER A 29 16.47 -1.75 -6.33
C SER A 29 15.86 -2.56 -7.49
N PHE A 30 14.92 -1.99 -8.26
CA PHE A 30 14.36 -2.64 -9.45
C PHE A 30 15.37 -2.78 -10.60
N GLN A 31 16.33 -1.86 -10.76
CA GLN A 31 17.33 -1.98 -11.82
C GLN A 31 18.36 -3.08 -11.54
N LYS A 32 18.74 -3.31 -10.29
CA LYS A 32 19.64 -4.42 -9.92
C LYS A 32 18.96 -5.79 -10.02
N GLU A 33 17.67 -5.89 -9.78
CA GLU A 33 16.92 -7.15 -9.85
C GLU A 33 16.63 -7.61 -11.29
N LYS A 34 16.38 -6.69 -12.22
CA LYS A 34 16.05 -7.03 -13.61
C LYS A 34 17.19 -7.75 -14.35
N THR A 35 18.43 -7.67 -13.85
CA THR A 35 19.59 -8.33 -14.46
C THR A 35 19.85 -9.74 -13.93
N ARG A 36 19.16 -10.20 -12.87
CA ARG A 36 19.46 -11.49 -12.23
C ARG A 36 18.30 -12.49 -12.10
N ASN A 37 17.04 -12.09 -12.13
CA ASN A 37 15.92 -12.99 -11.79
C ASN A 37 14.65 -12.75 -12.61
N THR A 38 14.72 -12.76 -13.94
CA THR A 38 13.53 -12.76 -14.82
C THR A 38 12.78 -14.10 -14.81
N GLU A 39 13.24 -15.12 -14.12
CA GLU A 39 12.65 -16.47 -14.19
C GLU A 39 11.99 -16.99 -12.89
N GLN A 40 12.01 -16.27 -11.76
CA GLN A 40 11.48 -16.79 -10.49
C GLN A 40 10.50 -15.90 -9.70
N LEU A 41 10.25 -14.67 -10.12
CA LEU A 41 9.11 -13.91 -9.60
C LEU A 41 7.93 -14.19 -10.54
N GLY A 42 7.19 -15.23 -10.22
CA GLY A 42 5.94 -15.53 -10.91
C GLY A 42 5.02 -14.31 -10.83
N ASP A 43 4.30 -14.05 -11.92
CA ASP A 43 3.37 -12.97 -12.23
C ASP A 43 2.24 -12.70 -11.20
N GLN A 44 2.39 -13.04 -9.94
CA GLN A 44 1.31 -13.10 -8.97
C GLN A 44 0.89 -11.77 -8.31
N PRO A 45 1.74 -10.80 -7.96
CA PRO A 45 1.24 -9.58 -7.31
C PRO A 45 0.55 -8.59 -8.25
N MET A 46 0.81 -8.67 -9.56
CA MET A 46 0.28 -7.70 -10.54
C MET A 46 -1.07 -8.09 -11.15
N ASP A 47 -1.44 -9.36 -11.15
CA ASP A 47 -2.70 -9.81 -11.75
C ASP A 47 -3.95 -9.47 -10.91
N VAL A 48 -3.79 -9.26 -9.61
CA VAL A 48 -4.88 -8.80 -8.73
C VAL A 48 -5.36 -7.39 -9.13
N PHE A 49 -4.49 -6.58 -9.74
CA PHE A 49 -4.81 -5.21 -10.16
C PHE A 49 -5.07 -5.05 -11.66
N LYS A 50 -4.85 -6.08 -12.47
CA LYS A 50 -5.05 -6.03 -13.94
C LYS A 50 -6.51 -6.12 -14.40
N LYS A 51 -7.43 -6.58 -13.53
CA LYS A 51 -8.87 -6.56 -13.80
C LYS A 51 -9.56 -5.91 -12.62
N GLY A 52 -9.78 -4.59 -12.72
CA GLY A 52 -10.50 -3.82 -11.74
C GLY A 52 -11.98 -4.20 -11.67
N ASP A 53 -12.32 -5.28 -11.03
CA ASP A 53 -13.61 -5.42 -10.40
C ASP A 53 -13.60 -4.56 -9.12
N PHE A 54 -13.61 -3.24 -9.30
CA PHE A 54 -13.99 -2.31 -8.24
C PHE A 54 -15.47 -2.51 -7.95
N LYS A 55 -15.80 -3.54 -7.17
CA LYS A 55 -17.13 -3.65 -6.57
C LYS A 55 -17.29 -2.43 -5.67
N MET A 56 -18.08 -1.47 -6.13
CA MET A 56 -18.55 -0.35 -5.31
C MET A 56 -19.38 -0.92 -4.16
N GLU A 57 -18.74 -1.18 -3.03
CA GLU A 57 -19.44 -1.53 -1.81
C GLU A 57 -20.16 -0.28 -1.27
N ASN A 58 -21.39 -0.48 -0.81
CA ASN A 58 -22.33 0.57 -0.42
C ASN A 58 -21.94 1.23 0.92
N GLY A 59 -20.93 2.11 0.91
CA GLY A 59 -20.54 2.89 2.07
C GLY A 59 -19.53 3.97 1.72
N GLU A 60 -19.74 5.18 2.22
CA GLU A 60 -18.87 6.34 1.98
C GLU A 60 -17.41 6.06 2.37
N TYR A 61 -17.22 5.36 3.50
CA TYR A 61 -15.88 4.93 3.95
C TYR A 61 -15.20 4.03 2.92
N ASN A 62 -15.92 3.01 2.41
CA ASN A 62 -15.36 2.05 1.46
C ASN A 62 -14.98 2.72 0.13
N ILE A 63 -15.72 3.75 -0.29
CA ILE A 63 -15.38 4.53 -1.48
C ILE A 63 -14.06 5.28 -1.27
N TYR A 64 -13.86 5.90 -0.11
CA TYR A 64 -12.61 6.57 0.19
C TYR A 64 -11.45 5.60 0.37
N ALA A 65 -11.65 4.48 1.06
CA ALA A 65 -10.65 3.42 1.16
C ALA A 65 -10.27 2.87 -0.24
N SER A 66 -11.25 2.65 -1.12
CA SER A 66 -11.01 2.25 -2.51
C SER A 66 -10.26 3.31 -3.30
N PHE A 67 -10.51 4.60 -3.05
CA PHE A 67 -9.76 5.68 -3.66
C PHE A 67 -8.31 5.70 -3.18
N SER A 68 -8.07 5.47 -1.90
CA SER A 68 -6.72 5.30 -1.36
C SER A 68 -5.97 4.15 -2.06
N ASN A 69 -6.63 3.00 -2.20
CA ASN A 69 -6.06 1.84 -2.87
C ASN A 69 -5.76 2.10 -4.35
N PHE A 70 -6.66 2.80 -5.05
CA PHE A 70 -6.43 3.21 -6.44
C PHE A 70 -5.19 4.11 -6.56
N LEU A 71 -5.08 5.12 -5.71
CA LEU A 71 -3.92 6.02 -5.70
C LEU A 71 -2.62 5.26 -5.40
N ALA A 72 -2.67 4.37 -4.42
CA ALA A 72 -1.53 3.60 -3.95
C ALA A 72 -1.02 2.59 -5.00
N ALA A 73 -1.92 1.91 -5.66
CA ALA A 73 -1.55 0.84 -6.58
C ALA A 73 -1.52 1.36 -8.03
N ARG A 74 -2.67 1.68 -8.58
CA ARG A 74 -2.82 1.90 -10.03
C ARG A 74 -2.25 3.24 -10.48
N TYR A 75 -2.61 4.33 -9.79
CA TYR A 75 -2.11 5.67 -10.12
C TYR A 75 -0.59 5.75 -9.94
N HIS A 76 -0.10 5.22 -8.83
CA HIS A 76 1.34 5.16 -8.56
C HIS A 76 2.07 4.32 -9.63
N TYR A 77 1.55 3.14 -9.97
CA TYR A 77 2.15 2.29 -11.01
C TYR A 77 2.33 3.06 -12.33
N ILE A 78 1.28 3.72 -12.84
CA ILE A 78 1.36 4.50 -14.09
C ILE A 78 2.36 5.65 -13.96
N SER A 79 2.35 6.35 -12.83
CA SER A 79 3.29 7.44 -12.56
C SER A 79 4.75 6.96 -12.56
N VAL A 80 5.04 5.89 -11.83
CA VAL A 80 6.38 5.29 -11.79
C VAL A 80 6.80 4.81 -13.17
N PHE A 81 5.90 4.15 -13.90
CA PHE A 81 6.18 3.65 -15.25
C PHE A 81 6.53 4.78 -16.22
N TYR A 82 5.84 5.92 -16.14
CA TYR A 82 6.17 7.11 -16.92
C TYR A 82 7.55 7.66 -16.54
N PHE A 83 7.82 7.87 -15.24
CA PHE A 83 9.09 8.44 -14.76
C PHE A 83 10.26 7.45 -14.77
N GLN A 84 10.03 6.17 -15.05
CA GLN A 84 11.11 5.25 -15.42
C GLN A 84 11.71 5.53 -16.80
N GLY A 85 10.90 6.05 -17.71
CA GLY A 85 11.33 6.42 -19.08
C GLY A 85 11.74 7.89 -19.23
N VAL A 86 11.21 8.75 -18.34
CA VAL A 86 11.43 10.20 -18.36
C VAL A 86 11.91 10.63 -16.97
N ARG A 87 12.89 11.52 -16.90
CA ARG A 87 13.37 12.02 -15.59
C ARG A 87 12.27 12.80 -14.87
N ASN A 88 12.24 12.64 -13.55
CA ASN A 88 11.31 13.37 -12.68
C ASN A 88 11.84 14.76 -12.36
N GLU A 89 11.88 15.64 -13.38
CA GLU A 89 12.35 17.03 -13.31
C GLU A 89 11.50 17.89 -14.25
N PRO A 90 11.47 19.23 -14.10
CA PRO A 90 10.61 20.10 -14.90
C PRO A 90 10.87 20.02 -16.40
N GLU A 91 12.13 19.84 -16.78
CA GLU A 91 12.53 19.69 -18.19
C GLU A 91 12.46 18.24 -18.63
N PHE A 92 11.97 18.03 -19.84
CA PHE A 92 11.87 16.69 -20.42
C PHE A 92 13.26 16.13 -20.76
N HIS A 93 13.64 15.06 -20.07
CA HIS A 93 14.82 14.27 -20.39
C HIS A 93 14.48 12.78 -20.35
N LEU A 94 14.83 12.08 -21.42
CA LEU A 94 14.71 10.61 -21.42
C LEU A 94 15.76 9.99 -20.51
N VAL A 95 15.39 8.89 -19.88
CA VAL A 95 16.32 8.02 -19.16
C VAL A 95 17.00 7.13 -20.17
N GLU A 96 18.33 7.14 -20.21
CA GLU A 96 19.13 6.36 -21.16
C GLU A 96 18.78 4.86 -21.10
N GLY A 97 18.54 4.27 -22.27
CA GLY A 97 18.20 2.84 -22.39
C GLY A 97 16.78 2.46 -21.95
N LYS A 98 15.89 3.43 -21.68
CA LYS A 98 14.49 3.20 -21.34
C LYS A 98 13.57 3.58 -22.49
N GLU A 99 12.42 2.87 -22.54
CA GLU A 99 11.36 3.20 -23.48
C GLU A 99 10.44 4.29 -22.91
N TYR A 100 9.81 5.05 -23.81
CA TYR A 100 8.75 5.98 -23.44
C TYR A 100 7.48 5.22 -23.03
N SER A 101 6.72 5.77 -22.08
CA SER A 101 5.56 5.11 -21.49
C SER A 101 4.49 4.77 -22.55
N LYS A 102 3.93 3.56 -22.41
CA LYS A 102 2.81 3.06 -23.23
C LYS A 102 1.60 2.65 -22.37
N GLU A 103 1.68 2.88 -21.06
CA GLU A 103 0.65 2.52 -20.09
C GLU A 103 -0.25 3.70 -19.77
N GLY A 104 -1.57 3.45 -19.69
CA GLY A 104 -2.58 4.45 -19.42
C GLY A 104 -3.71 3.91 -18.52
N PHE A 105 -4.71 4.75 -18.30
CA PHE A 105 -5.90 4.45 -17.50
C PHE A 105 -7.09 4.06 -18.38
N THR A 106 -7.98 3.22 -17.84
CA THR A 106 -9.21 2.78 -18.50
C THR A 106 -10.36 3.78 -18.30
N PRO A 107 -11.42 3.75 -19.13
CA PRO A 107 -12.61 4.57 -18.93
C PRO A 107 -13.27 4.35 -17.56
N GLU A 108 -13.30 3.10 -17.06
CA GLU A 108 -13.87 2.73 -15.77
C GLU A 108 -13.11 3.38 -14.60
N GLU A 109 -11.79 3.50 -14.72
CA GLU A 109 -10.96 4.18 -13.73
C GLU A 109 -11.27 5.67 -13.67
N PHE A 110 -11.52 6.32 -14.81
CA PHE A 110 -12.00 7.71 -14.84
C PHE A 110 -13.39 7.86 -14.20
N ASP A 111 -14.31 6.94 -14.49
CA ASP A 111 -15.66 6.98 -13.93
C ASP A 111 -15.62 6.76 -12.40
N PHE A 112 -14.74 5.91 -11.93
CA PHE A 112 -14.50 5.73 -10.49
C PHE A 112 -14.07 7.05 -9.82
N ILE A 113 -13.08 7.78 -10.37
CA ILE A 113 -12.65 9.05 -9.79
C ILE A 113 -13.76 10.12 -9.84
N ARG A 114 -14.53 10.18 -10.94
CA ARG A 114 -15.71 11.07 -11.03
C ARG A 114 -16.75 10.73 -9.95
N HIS A 115 -16.94 9.43 -9.67
CA HIS A 115 -17.83 8.99 -8.60
C HIS A 115 -17.33 9.43 -7.22
N VAL A 116 -16.04 9.26 -6.92
CA VAL A 116 -15.40 9.75 -5.69
C VAL A 116 -15.63 11.25 -5.52
N MET A 117 -15.41 12.04 -6.57
CA MET A 117 -15.67 13.50 -6.57
C MET A 117 -17.14 13.83 -6.28
N LYS A 118 -18.06 13.09 -6.88
CA LYS A 118 -19.50 13.30 -6.66
C LYS A 118 -19.89 13.07 -5.20
N ILE A 119 -19.37 11.99 -4.59
CA ILE A 119 -19.60 11.67 -3.17
C ILE A 119 -19.05 12.79 -2.29
N ALA A 120 -17.79 13.16 -2.43
CA ALA A 120 -17.19 14.23 -1.64
C ALA A 120 -17.93 15.57 -1.78
N ASN A 121 -18.34 15.94 -3.00
CA ASN A 121 -19.09 17.20 -3.25
C ASN A 121 -20.50 17.18 -2.66
N GLY A 122 -21.14 16.01 -2.57
CA GLY A 122 -22.43 15.85 -1.90
C GLY A 122 -22.36 16.06 -0.39
N GLY A 123 -21.18 15.94 0.18
CA GLY A 123 -20.93 15.93 1.62
C GLY A 123 -21.25 14.56 2.21
N THR A 124 -20.32 14.02 2.97
CA THR A 124 -20.44 12.73 3.65
C THR A 124 -20.48 12.90 5.16
N HIS A 125 -20.52 11.79 5.89
CA HIS A 125 -20.30 11.77 7.35
C HIS A 125 -18.82 12.00 7.74
N PHE A 126 -17.92 12.21 6.76
CA PHE A 126 -16.47 12.34 6.93
C PHE A 126 -15.95 13.64 6.30
N PRO A 127 -16.36 14.82 6.80
CA PRO A 127 -16.00 16.12 6.21
C PRO A 127 -14.49 16.36 6.19
N GLU A 128 -13.74 15.76 7.10
CA GLU A 128 -12.28 15.79 7.16
C GLU A 128 -11.64 15.10 5.96
N VAL A 129 -12.29 14.08 5.39
CA VAL A 129 -11.85 13.37 4.17
C VAL A 129 -12.40 14.03 2.91
N ASP A 130 -13.66 14.52 2.95
CA ASP A 130 -14.29 15.24 1.83
C ASP A 130 -13.43 16.40 1.35
N LYS A 131 -12.89 17.18 2.30
CA LYS A 131 -12.13 18.39 1.99
C LYS A 131 -10.90 18.12 1.12
N PRO A 132 -9.95 17.27 1.48
CA PRO A 132 -8.81 16.97 0.63
C PRO A 132 -9.21 16.25 -0.67
N VAL A 133 -10.25 15.41 -0.67
CA VAL A 133 -10.74 14.75 -1.90
C VAL A 133 -11.24 15.78 -2.92
N LYS A 134 -11.97 16.81 -2.50
CA LYS A 134 -12.43 17.90 -3.39
C LYS A 134 -11.30 18.62 -4.10
N THR A 135 -10.13 18.68 -3.48
CA THR A 135 -8.94 19.30 -4.07
C THR A 135 -8.14 18.29 -4.92
N LEU A 136 -7.96 17.08 -4.41
CA LEU A 136 -7.09 16.06 -5.01
C LEU A 136 -7.72 15.43 -6.26
N ALA A 137 -8.96 14.97 -6.17
CA ALA A 137 -9.55 14.15 -7.23
C ALA A 137 -9.64 14.86 -8.61
N PRO A 138 -9.92 16.19 -8.69
CA PRO A 138 -9.82 16.91 -9.96
C PRO A 138 -8.41 16.96 -10.54
N LEU A 139 -7.37 17.05 -9.69
CA LEU A 139 -5.98 17.03 -10.13
C LEU A 139 -5.62 15.65 -10.66
N ILE A 140 -6.03 14.58 -9.97
CA ILE A 140 -5.83 13.19 -10.41
C ILE A 140 -6.49 12.97 -11.78
N LEU A 141 -7.74 13.39 -11.99
CA LEU A 141 -8.39 13.26 -13.29
C LEU A 141 -7.61 13.92 -14.42
N LYS A 142 -7.18 15.16 -14.22
CA LYS A 142 -6.38 15.88 -15.23
C LYS A 142 -5.05 15.20 -15.49
N THR A 143 -4.41 14.69 -14.45
CA THR A 143 -3.14 13.97 -14.59
C THR A 143 -3.33 12.66 -15.36
N MET A 144 -4.40 11.91 -15.06
CA MET A 144 -4.77 10.68 -15.78
C MET A 144 -5.01 10.94 -17.27
N GLU A 145 -5.69 12.06 -17.64
CA GLU A 145 -5.89 12.45 -19.03
C GLU A 145 -4.55 12.62 -19.76
N ILE A 146 -3.59 13.31 -19.14
CA ILE A 146 -2.28 13.53 -19.77
C ILE A 146 -1.44 12.24 -19.80
N TYR A 147 -1.53 11.38 -18.78
CA TYR A 147 -0.91 10.05 -18.86
C TYR A 147 -1.47 9.23 -20.03
N ASN A 148 -2.78 9.33 -20.32
CA ASN A 148 -3.36 8.65 -21.48
C ASN A 148 -2.90 9.23 -22.80
N GLU A 149 -2.70 10.56 -22.89
CA GLU A 149 -2.06 11.18 -24.05
C GLU A 149 -0.62 10.66 -24.23
N ALA A 150 0.15 10.58 -23.14
CA ALA A 150 1.50 10.02 -23.16
C ALA A 150 1.51 8.55 -23.62
N ALA A 151 0.59 7.75 -23.11
CA ALA A 151 0.46 6.35 -23.50
C ALA A 151 0.12 6.20 -24.98
N ALA A 152 -0.84 6.98 -25.49
CA ALA A 152 -1.23 6.97 -26.92
C ALA A 152 -0.07 7.40 -27.83
N TYR A 153 0.65 8.44 -27.43
CA TYR A 153 1.85 8.91 -28.13
C TYR A 153 2.95 7.83 -28.17
N GLY A 154 3.17 7.15 -27.04
CA GLY A 154 4.14 6.06 -26.92
C GLY A 154 3.74 4.82 -27.72
N GLN A 155 2.45 4.43 -27.70
CA GLN A 155 1.91 3.29 -28.46
C GLN A 155 1.98 3.51 -29.96
N ALA A 156 1.68 4.73 -30.43
CA ALA A 156 1.79 5.12 -31.85
C ALA A 156 3.24 5.32 -32.29
N GLU A 157 4.21 5.25 -31.37
CA GLU A 157 5.64 5.48 -31.64
C GLU A 157 5.92 6.80 -32.35
N THR A 158 5.08 7.81 -32.16
CA THR A 158 5.17 9.12 -32.84
C THR A 158 6.52 9.80 -32.59
N TYR A 159 7.15 9.53 -31.45
CA TYR A 159 8.48 10.02 -31.10
C TYR A 159 9.59 9.67 -32.10
N LYS A 160 9.39 8.62 -32.91
CA LYS A 160 10.36 8.25 -33.97
C LYS A 160 10.37 9.26 -35.10
N ASN A 161 9.26 9.98 -35.31
CA ASN A 161 9.10 10.93 -36.43
C ASN A 161 9.33 12.38 -35.98
N ASP A 162 8.97 12.75 -34.75
CA ASP A 162 9.01 14.12 -34.27
C ASP A 162 10.17 14.41 -33.26
N HIS A 163 11.07 13.44 -33.08
CA HIS A 163 12.21 13.59 -32.18
C HIS A 163 11.82 14.00 -30.77
N TYR A 164 10.71 13.42 -30.25
CA TYR A 164 10.14 13.66 -28.92
C TYR A 164 9.56 15.07 -28.67
N GLU A 165 9.28 15.87 -29.72
CA GLU A 165 8.67 17.20 -29.51
C GLU A 165 7.30 17.09 -28.84
N GLY A 166 6.44 16.14 -29.26
CA GLY A 166 5.17 15.87 -28.60
C GLY A 166 5.34 15.39 -27.16
N ALA A 167 6.37 14.59 -26.85
CA ALA A 167 6.65 14.16 -25.49
C ALA A 167 7.06 15.32 -24.58
N LYS A 168 7.83 16.30 -25.08
CA LYS A 168 8.19 17.53 -24.35
C LYS A 168 6.94 18.34 -23.99
N GLU A 169 6.02 18.50 -24.95
CA GLU A 169 4.76 19.21 -24.73
C GLU A 169 3.91 18.49 -23.67
N ILE A 170 3.73 17.17 -23.78
CA ILE A 170 3.01 16.34 -22.80
C ILE A 170 3.64 16.48 -21.41
N HIS A 171 4.95 16.37 -21.29
CA HIS A 171 5.68 16.47 -20.04
C HIS A 171 5.53 17.86 -19.38
N SER A 172 5.59 18.92 -20.17
CA SER A 172 5.44 20.30 -19.68
C SER A 172 4.07 20.56 -19.03
N ARG A 173 3.03 19.82 -19.44
CA ARG A 173 1.68 19.86 -18.84
C ARG A 173 1.54 18.88 -17.69
N LEU A 174 2.18 17.71 -17.76
CA LEU A 174 2.08 16.64 -16.77
C LEU A 174 2.81 16.99 -15.47
N PHE A 175 4.07 17.38 -15.58
CA PHE A 175 4.94 17.58 -14.42
C PHE A 175 4.36 18.58 -13.39
N PRO A 176 3.86 19.77 -13.78
CA PRO A 176 3.25 20.71 -12.83
C PRO A 176 2.00 20.16 -12.12
N LEU A 177 1.21 19.30 -12.78
CA LEU A 177 0.03 18.67 -12.18
C LEU A 177 0.44 17.61 -11.15
N VAL A 178 1.45 16.80 -11.47
CA VAL A 178 2.00 15.82 -10.52
C VAL A 178 2.53 16.54 -9.28
N GLU A 179 3.31 17.61 -9.46
CA GLU A 179 3.82 18.41 -8.34
C GLU A 179 2.69 19.04 -7.52
N SER A 180 1.67 19.60 -8.18
CA SER A 180 0.52 20.22 -7.52
C SER A 180 -0.35 19.22 -6.75
N SER A 181 -0.31 17.93 -7.11
CA SER A 181 -1.07 16.90 -6.43
C SER A 181 -0.43 16.41 -5.14
N LYS A 182 0.86 16.64 -4.91
CA LYS A 182 1.60 16.10 -3.74
C LYS A 182 1.03 16.55 -2.40
N ALA A 183 0.81 17.85 -2.22
CA ALA A 183 0.29 18.37 -0.96
C ALA A 183 -1.15 17.90 -0.68
N PRO A 184 -2.12 18.01 -1.62
CA PRO A 184 -3.46 17.45 -1.43
C PRO A 184 -3.47 15.93 -1.20
N LEU A 185 -2.56 15.19 -1.82
CA LEU A 185 -2.41 13.75 -1.61
C LEU A 185 -1.97 13.44 -0.18
N LEU A 186 -1.02 14.19 0.35
CA LEU A 186 -0.58 14.05 1.74
C LEU A 186 -1.68 14.40 2.74
N GLU A 187 -2.47 15.47 2.49
CA GLU A 187 -3.63 15.82 3.30
C GLU A 187 -4.69 14.73 3.28
N TYR A 188 -5.00 14.20 2.10
CA TYR A 188 -5.94 13.10 1.95
C TYR A 188 -5.46 11.85 2.69
N LYS A 189 -4.18 11.50 2.53
CA LYS A 189 -3.60 10.36 3.23
C LYS A 189 -3.77 10.48 4.73
N ARG A 190 -3.42 11.61 5.33
CA ARG A 190 -3.61 11.82 6.78
C ARG A 190 -5.07 11.64 7.20
N ALA A 191 -5.99 12.25 6.47
CA ALA A 191 -7.41 12.19 6.79
C ALA A 191 -7.98 10.76 6.71
N ILE A 192 -7.60 10.00 5.68
CA ILE A 192 -8.07 8.62 5.53
C ILE A 192 -7.41 7.68 6.54
N ASP A 193 -6.15 7.88 6.88
CA ASP A 193 -5.44 7.09 7.89
C ASP A 193 -6.06 7.31 9.29
N GLU A 194 -6.36 8.57 9.65
CA GLU A 194 -7.05 8.89 10.90
C GLU A 194 -8.45 8.28 10.96
N LEU A 195 -9.20 8.36 9.85
CA LEU A 195 -10.53 7.74 9.76
C LEU A 195 -10.44 6.23 9.87
N SER A 196 -9.50 5.60 9.18
CA SER A 196 -9.27 4.16 9.22
C SER A 196 -8.89 3.67 10.61
N SER A 197 -8.03 4.40 11.31
CA SER A 197 -7.64 4.09 12.69
C SER A 197 -8.84 4.15 13.63
N LYS A 198 -9.67 5.20 13.55
CA LYS A 198 -10.90 5.30 14.34
C LYS A 198 -11.87 4.15 14.06
N LYS A 199 -12.05 3.80 12.79
CA LYS A 199 -12.92 2.69 12.38
C LYS A 199 -12.38 1.35 12.90
N MET A 200 -11.09 1.12 12.84
CA MET A 200 -10.44 -0.06 13.39
C MET A 200 -10.65 -0.16 14.91
N GLU A 201 -10.47 0.94 15.65
CA GLU A 201 -10.70 0.97 17.10
C GLU A 201 -12.16 0.68 17.47
N GLU A 202 -13.13 1.27 16.73
CA GLU A 202 -14.56 1.02 16.90
C GLU A 202 -14.87 -0.46 16.70
N GLU A 203 -14.30 -1.09 15.67
CA GLU A 203 -14.54 -2.49 15.37
C GLU A 203 -13.87 -3.44 16.38
N ILE A 204 -12.64 -3.17 16.76
CA ILE A 204 -11.95 -3.91 17.85
C ILE A 204 -12.81 -3.90 19.11
N ARG A 205 -13.35 -2.73 19.48
CA ARG A 205 -14.25 -2.59 20.64
C ARG A 205 -15.53 -3.40 20.46
N ALA A 206 -16.16 -3.29 19.29
CA ALA A 206 -17.39 -4.03 19.00
C ALA A 206 -17.20 -5.56 19.03
N MET A 207 -16.06 -6.07 18.52
CA MET A 207 -15.75 -7.50 18.58
C MET A 207 -15.56 -7.96 20.03
N LYS A 208 -14.85 -7.16 20.85
CA LYS A 208 -14.66 -7.45 22.27
C LYS A 208 -15.99 -7.49 23.04
N GLU A 209 -16.87 -6.50 22.81
CA GLU A 209 -18.19 -6.42 23.46
C GLU A 209 -19.09 -7.57 23.08
N ARG A 210 -19.00 -8.07 21.86
CA ARG A 210 -19.77 -9.24 21.36
C ARG A 210 -19.19 -10.56 21.85
N GLY A 211 -18.00 -10.58 22.46
CA GLY A 211 -17.31 -11.80 22.84
C GLY A 211 -16.69 -12.56 21.66
N TYR A 212 -16.50 -11.91 20.52
CA TYR A 212 -15.86 -12.48 19.32
C TYR A 212 -14.33 -12.39 19.47
N ILE A 213 -13.77 -13.32 20.23
CA ILE A 213 -12.40 -13.26 20.71
C ILE A 213 -11.39 -13.49 19.56
N ILE A 214 -11.71 -14.35 18.61
CA ILE A 214 -10.86 -14.64 17.44
C ILE A 214 -10.74 -13.39 16.58
N ARG A 215 -11.89 -12.82 16.18
CA ARG A 215 -11.93 -11.58 15.36
C ARG A 215 -11.30 -10.41 16.09
N TYR A 216 -11.54 -10.28 17.39
CA TYR A 216 -10.90 -9.26 18.22
C TYR A 216 -9.38 -9.34 18.16
N ASN A 217 -8.80 -10.54 18.36
CA ASN A 217 -7.34 -10.69 18.35
C ASN A 217 -6.76 -10.50 16.95
N MET A 218 -7.45 -10.96 15.90
CA MET A 218 -7.03 -10.68 14.52
C MET A 218 -6.94 -9.18 14.24
N LEU A 219 -8.00 -8.42 14.53
CA LEU A 219 -8.05 -6.97 14.33
C LEU A 219 -7.00 -6.26 15.19
N LYS A 220 -6.78 -6.73 16.42
CA LYS A 220 -5.76 -6.19 17.30
C LYS A 220 -4.35 -6.43 16.76
N LEU A 221 -4.06 -7.61 16.22
CA LEU A 221 -2.78 -7.90 15.56
C LEU A 221 -2.56 -6.98 14.36
N PHE A 222 -3.62 -6.72 13.56
CA PHE A 222 -3.55 -5.76 12.46
C PHE A 222 -3.24 -4.35 12.95
N SER A 223 -3.96 -3.86 13.95
CA SER A 223 -3.75 -2.52 14.50
C SER A 223 -2.33 -2.34 15.04
N LEU A 224 -1.80 -3.33 15.75
CA LEU A 224 -0.43 -3.29 16.29
C LEU A 224 0.63 -3.35 15.18
N ARG A 225 0.40 -4.20 14.16
CA ARG A 225 1.25 -4.24 12.97
C ARG A 225 1.32 -2.88 12.27
N ASP A 226 0.15 -2.24 12.04
CA ASP A 226 0.06 -0.93 11.42
C ASP A 226 0.76 0.14 12.24
N GLN A 227 0.62 0.08 13.57
CA GLN A 227 1.34 0.97 14.48
C GLN A 227 2.86 0.81 14.35
N ILE A 228 3.38 -0.42 14.34
CA ILE A 228 4.81 -0.69 14.17
C ILE A 228 5.30 -0.14 12.83
N MET A 229 4.59 -0.43 11.75
CA MET A 229 4.97 0.04 10.41
C MET A 229 4.92 1.55 10.30
N HIS A 230 3.90 2.19 10.88
CA HIS A 230 3.77 3.65 10.90
C HIS A 230 4.95 4.31 11.62
N GLU A 231 5.38 3.76 12.75
CA GLU A 231 6.56 4.28 13.49
C GLU A 231 7.86 4.11 12.69
N ILE A 232 8.03 3.00 11.97
CA ILE A 232 9.19 2.79 11.10
C ILE A 232 9.22 3.83 9.97
N ILE A 233 8.08 4.00 9.28
CA ILE A 233 8.00 4.83 8.08
C ILE A 233 8.09 6.31 8.39
N ASN A 234 7.45 6.75 9.49
CA ASN A 234 7.46 8.18 9.86
C ASN A 234 8.86 8.72 10.17
N GLN A 235 9.81 7.85 10.46
CA GLN A 235 11.19 8.24 10.67
C GLN A 235 11.93 8.50 9.36
N ASN A 236 11.33 8.15 8.23
CA ASN A 236 11.81 8.45 6.88
C ASN A 236 13.30 8.07 6.66
N LEU A 237 13.68 6.89 7.16
CA LEU A 237 15.03 6.38 7.06
C LEU A 237 15.14 5.40 5.88
N VAL A 238 16.25 5.45 5.17
CA VAL A 238 16.62 4.44 4.18
C VAL A 238 17.29 3.24 4.86
N GLN A 239 17.40 2.12 4.15
CA GLN A 239 17.98 0.88 4.70
C GLN A 239 19.37 1.09 5.32
N GLU A 240 20.20 1.93 4.70
CA GLU A 240 21.55 2.28 5.16
C GLU A 240 21.54 3.06 6.48
N GLU A 241 20.43 3.68 6.80
CA GLU A 241 20.24 4.49 8.00
C GLU A 241 19.50 3.76 9.12
N MET A 242 19.12 2.48 8.91
CA MET A 242 18.34 1.70 9.86
C MET A 242 18.89 1.76 11.29
N MET A 243 20.21 1.87 11.45
CA MET A 243 20.86 2.00 12.77
C MET A 243 20.48 3.28 13.54
N LYS A 244 19.85 4.26 12.87
CA LYS A 244 19.37 5.50 13.48
C LYS A 244 17.90 5.41 13.93
N LEU A 245 17.23 4.27 13.67
CA LEU A 245 15.81 4.10 13.97
C LEU A 245 15.57 4.19 15.49
N ASP A 246 14.66 5.08 15.89
CA ASP A 246 14.19 5.16 17.27
C ASP A 246 13.19 4.02 17.53
N LEU A 247 13.54 3.14 18.46
CA LEU A 247 12.74 1.98 18.83
C LEU A 247 11.79 2.24 20.01
N SER A 248 11.75 3.45 20.55
CA SER A 248 11.00 3.77 21.79
C SER A 248 9.50 3.44 21.70
N ASN A 249 8.88 3.71 20.54
CA ASN A 249 7.47 3.38 20.29
C ASN A 249 7.29 2.00 19.62
N ILE A 250 8.30 1.52 18.90
CA ILE A 250 8.25 0.23 18.19
C ILE A 250 8.28 -0.94 19.19
N ARG A 251 9.16 -0.90 20.19
CA ARG A 251 9.28 -1.99 21.17
C ARG A 251 8.00 -2.30 21.94
N PRO A 252 7.33 -1.32 22.57
CA PRO A 252 6.09 -1.60 23.28
C PRO A 252 5.01 -2.19 22.39
N ALA A 253 4.85 -1.66 21.17
CA ALA A 253 3.90 -2.17 20.19
C ALA A 253 4.25 -3.61 19.75
N TYR A 254 5.53 -3.91 19.58
CA TYR A 254 6.02 -5.24 19.24
C TYR A 254 5.78 -6.25 20.38
N GLU A 255 6.06 -5.88 21.62
CA GLU A 255 5.80 -6.74 22.79
C GLU A 255 4.31 -7.06 22.92
N GLU A 256 3.45 -6.06 22.72
CA GLU A 256 1.99 -6.27 22.71
C GLU A 256 1.54 -7.14 21.54
N PHE A 257 2.16 -6.98 20.36
CA PHE A 257 1.92 -7.83 19.19
C PHE A 257 2.24 -9.30 19.53
N LEU A 258 3.39 -9.58 20.11
CA LEU A 258 3.80 -10.94 20.50
C LEU A 258 2.83 -11.56 21.51
N ALA A 259 2.43 -10.80 22.55
CA ALA A 259 1.47 -11.26 23.54
C ALA A 259 0.12 -11.61 22.88
N THR A 260 -0.39 -10.72 22.03
CA THR A 260 -1.64 -10.91 21.29
C THR A 260 -1.57 -12.11 20.35
N LEU A 261 -0.44 -12.30 19.65
CA LEU A 261 -0.21 -13.43 18.74
C LEU A 261 -0.19 -14.77 19.50
N SER A 262 0.48 -14.81 20.65
CA SER A 262 0.50 -16.00 21.52
C SER A 262 -0.90 -16.39 22.01
N ASP A 263 -1.72 -15.41 22.37
CA ASP A 263 -3.10 -15.67 22.80
C ASP A 263 -3.98 -16.09 21.63
N PHE A 264 -3.83 -15.46 20.48
CA PHE A 264 -4.54 -15.83 19.27
C PHE A 264 -4.22 -17.28 18.83
N GLU A 265 -2.95 -17.68 18.84
CA GLU A 265 -2.51 -19.04 18.51
C GLU A 265 -3.17 -20.12 19.41
N LYS A 266 -3.27 -19.83 20.71
CA LYS A 266 -3.98 -20.74 21.65
C LYS A 266 -5.48 -20.87 21.31
N MET A 267 -6.07 -19.75 20.88
CA MET A 267 -7.53 -19.70 20.60
C MET A 267 -7.91 -20.43 19.32
N ILE A 268 -7.12 -20.34 18.25
CA ILE A 268 -7.43 -21.04 16.99
C ILE A 268 -7.35 -22.57 17.11
N GLY A 269 -6.66 -23.09 18.14
CA GLY A 269 -6.71 -24.51 18.50
C GLY A 269 -8.03 -24.95 19.12
N ASN A 270 -8.93 -24.01 19.48
CA ASN A 270 -10.21 -24.31 20.12
C ASN A 270 -11.38 -24.24 19.12
N ARG A 271 -11.79 -25.39 18.58
CA ARG A 271 -12.91 -25.48 17.64
C ARG A 271 -14.17 -24.79 18.12
N LYS A 272 -14.50 -24.90 19.40
CA LYS A 272 -15.71 -24.28 19.97
C LYS A 272 -15.67 -22.76 19.89
N ALA A 273 -14.48 -22.16 20.06
CA ALA A 273 -14.33 -20.71 19.93
C ALA A 273 -14.55 -20.26 18.48
N ILE A 274 -14.05 -21.03 17.51
CA ILE A 274 -14.23 -20.74 16.09
C ILE A 274 -15.71 -20.85 15.70
N ASP A 275 -16.37 -21.93 16.10
CA ASP A 275 -17.80 -22.16 15.80
C ASP A 275 -18.70 -21.10 16.47
N ALA A 276 -18.31 -20.58 17.66
CA ALA A 276 -19.08 -19.55 18.37
C ALA A 276 -19.06 -18.19 17.64
N GLU A 277 -18.06 -17.93 16.83
CA GLU A 277 -17.96 -16.70 16.01
C GLU A 277 -18.56 -16.86 14.60
N LEU A 278 -19.31 -17.95 14.37
CA LEU A 278 -20.05 -18.24 13.13
C LEU A 278 -19.14 -18.32 11.89
N PHE A 279 -17.93 -18.79 12.03
CA PHE A 279 -17.12 -19.17 10.90
C PHE A 279 -17.66 -20.47 10.30
N THR A 280 -18.30 -20.38 9.16
CA THR A 280 -19.02 -21.50 8.52
C THR A 280 -18.21 -22.19 7.42
N ASP A 281 -17.11 -21.59 6.98
CA ASP A 281 -16.27 -22.15 5.95
C ASP A 281 -15.38 -23.28 6.52
N PRO A 282 -15.38 -24.47 5.92
CA PRO A 282 -14.50 -25.57 6.35
C PRO A 282 -13.01 -25.26 6.26
N SER A 283 -12.59 -24.35 5.34
CA SER A 283 -11.20 -23.95 5.14
C SER A 283 -10.67 -23.00 6.21
N ILE A 284 -11.57 -22.43 7.02
CA ILE A 284 -11.23 -21.38 7.99
C ILE A 284 -10.06 -21.74 8.91
N PHE A 285 -9.88 -23.02 9.23
CA PHE A 285 -8.74 -23.46 10.04
C PHE A 285 -7.39 -23.28 9.34
N GLU A 286 -7.37 -23.57 8.05
CA GLU A 286 -6.17 -23.42 7.23
C GLU A 286 -5.85 -21.94 7.09
N ASP A 287 -6.87 -21.11 6.80
CA ASP A 287 -6.72 -19.66 6.65
C ASP A 287 -6.26 -18.99 7.96
N LEU A 288 -6.86 -19.38 9.10
CA LEU A 288 -6.41 -18.88 10.41
C LEU A 288 -4.99 -19.33 10.74
N SER A 289 -4.61 -20.56 10.37
CA SER A 289 -3.26 -21.08 10.58
C SER A 289 -2.26 -20.36 9.67
N GLU A 290 -2.61 -20.07 8.42
CA GLU A 290 -1.80 -19.27 7.51
C GLU A 290 -1.58 -17.86 8.08
N PHE A 291 -2.65 -17.21 8.54
CA PHE A 291 -2.56 -15.89 9.18
C PHE A 291 -1.64 -15.87 10.41
N VAL A 292 -1.67 -16.92 11.25
CA VAL A 292 -0.72 -17.06 12.37
C VAL A 292 0.71 -17.18 11.89
N ASN A 293 0.95 -17.99 10.86
CA ASN A 293 2.31 -18.18 10.31
C ASN A 293 2.86 -16.89 9.71
N ASP A 294 2.05 -16.15 8.97
CA ASP A 294 2.43 -14.87 8.40
C ASP A 294 2.67 -13.81 9.49
N SER A 295 1.84 -13.82 10.55
CA SER A 295 2.04 -12.96 11.71
C SER A 295 3.35 -13.28 12.46
N LYS A 296 3.71 -14.57 12.55
CA LYS A 296 5.01 -15.00 13.13
C LYS A 296 6.19 -14.57 12.27
N GLU A 297 6.04 -14.64 10.95
CA GLU A 297 7.09 -14.16 10.05
C GLU A 297 7.29 -12.66 10.18
N PHE A 298 6.20 -11.89 10.24
CA PHE A 298 6.30 -10.45 10.51
C PHE A 298 6.99 -10.17 11.85
N ALA A 299 6.57 -10.85 12.92
CA ALA A 299 7.21 -10.73 14.24
C ALA A 299 8.71 -11.04 14.20
N LYS A 300 9.09 -12.12 13.50
CA LYS A 300 10.50 -12.50 13.31
C LYS A 300 11.31 -11.41 12.62
N GLN A 301 10.75 -10.78 11.59
CA GLN A 301 11.45 -9.74 10.85
C GLN A 301 11.64 -8.47 11.71
N ILE A 302 10.63 -8.08 12.49
CA ILE A 302 10.76 -6.98 13.45
C ILE A 302 11.79 -7.32 14.56
N GLN A 303 11.78 -8.53 15.07
CA GLN A 303 12.75 -8.98 16.07
C GLN A 303 14.19 -8.88 15.55
N GLU A 304 14.41 -9.32 14.33
CA GLU A 304 15.73 -9.28 13.72
C GLU A 304 16.21 -7.85 13.46
N MET A 305 15.32 -6.95 13.03
CA MET A 305 15.62 -5.53 12.92
C MET A 305 16.03 -4.94 14.28
N ILE A 306 15.24 -5.22 15.33
CA ILE A 306 15.54 -4.74 16.69
C ILE A 306 16.89 -5.31 17.16
N ARG A 307 17.16 -6.60 16.96
CA ARG A 307 18.42 -7.24 17.33
C ARG A 307 19.62 -6.57 16.66
N ARG A 308 19.54 -6.34 15.33
CA ARG A 308 20.63 -5.68 14.59
C ARG A 308 20.92 -4.29 15.14
N ILE A 309 19.90 -3.52 15.49
CA ILE A 309 20.06 -2.19 16.08
C ILE A 309 20.71 -2.28 17.45
N ASP A 310 20.26 -3.20 18.32
CA ASP A 310 20.80 -3.39 19.68
C ASP A 310 22.25 -3.84 19.68
N GLU A 311 22.59 -4.74 18.77
CA GLU A 311 23.94 -5.30 18.62
C GLU A 311 24.86 -4.40 17.76
N ASN A 312 24.34 -3.26 17.28
CA ASN A 312 25.05 -2.36 16.35
C ASN A 312 25.61 -3.11 15.14
N GLU A 313 24.74 -3.95 14.51
CA GLU A 313 25.09 -4.77 13.35
C GLU A 313 24.48 -4.19 12.07
N PRO A 314 25.16 -3.25 11.38
CA PRO A 314 24.65 -2.66 10.16
C PRO A 314 24.60 -3.67 9.01
N PHE A 315 23.79 -3.40 7.98
CA PHE A 315 23.81 -4.17 6.75
C PHE A 315 25.15 -4.00 6.03
N THR A 316 25.65 -5.07 5.49
CA THR A 316 26.85 -5.05 4.65
C THR A 316 26.52 -4.63 3.21
N GLU A 317 27.51 -4.13 2.46
CA GLU A 317 27.32 -3.77 1.04
C GLU A 317 26.75 -4.94 0.20
N LYS A 318 27.03 -6.19 0.59
CA LYS A 318 26.50 -7.40 -0.08
C LYS A 318 25.04 -7.63 0.21
N GLU A 319 24.55 -7.19 1.35
CA GLU A 319 23.14 -7.33 1.77
C GLU A 319 22.26 -6.25 1.20
N TYR A 320 22.82 -5.09 0.80
CA TYR A 320 22.04 -4.04 0.17
C TYR A 320 21.44 -4.50 -1.16
N GLY A 321 20.13 -4.34 -1.28
CA GLY A 321 19.39 -4.72 -2.48
C GLY A 321 19.12 -6.24 -2.61
N GLN A 322 19.38 -7.03 -1.56
CA GLN A 322 18.93 -8.42 -1.50
C GLN A 322 17.54 -8.50 -0.84
N THR A 323 16.63 -9.24 -1.47
CA THR A 323 15.24 -9.41 -1.00
C THR A 323 15.09 -10.40 0.15
N ASN A 324 16.17 -11.14 0.51
CA ASN A 324 16.13 -12.24 1.47
C ASN A 324 16.87 -11.97 2.77
N VAL A 325 17.26 -10.73 3.04
CA VAL A 325 17.99 -10.39 4.27
C VAL A 325 17.01 -10.14 5.41
N ASP A 326 17.05 -10.98 6.43
CA ASP A 326 16.17 -10.86 7.60
C ASP A 326 16.40 -9.53 8.33
N GLY A 327 15.30 -8.91 8.77
CA GLY A 327 15.26 -7.62 9.45
C GLY A 327 15.43 -6.40 8.52
N SER A 328 15.57 -6.58 7.20
CA SER A 328 15.55 -5.46 6.25
C SER A 328 14.16 -4.87 6.09
N PHE A 329 14.08 -3.57 5.76
CA PHE A 329 12.79 -2.94 5.49
C PHE A 329 12.00 -3.67 4.41
N LEU A 330 12.66 -4.10 3.33
CA LEU A 330 12.04 -4.88 2.27
C LEU A 330 11.47 -6.21 2.78
N LYS A 331 12.19 -6.91 3.65
CA LYS A 331 11.72 -8.20 4.19
C LYS A 331 10.55 -8.01 5.16
N ILE A 332 10.57 -6.92 5.94
CA ILE A 332 9.46 -6.51 6.80
C ILE A 332 8.22 -6.21 5.95
N ASP A 333 8.36 -5.45 4.86
CA ASP A 333 7.26 -5.14 3.94
C ASP A 333 6.66 -6.38 3.30
N LEU A 334 7.50 -7.33 2.87
CA LEU A 334 7.03 -8.59 2.31
C LEU A 334 6.25 -9.43 3.33
N ALA A 335 6.70 -9.47 4.58
CA ALA A 335 5.99 -10.16 5.66
C ALA A 335 4.66 -9.45 5.99
N TYR A 336 4.65 -8.12 6.00
CA TYR A 336 3.45 -7.30 6.13
C TYR A 336 2.42 -7.62 5.04
N ILE A 337 2.82 -7.65 3.76
CA ILE A 337 1.94 -7.96 2.63
C ILE A 337 1.32 -9.36 2.77
N LYS A 338 2.11 -10.37 3.16
CA LYS A 338 1.61 -11.73 3.37
C LYS A 338 0.54 -11.77 4.46
N MET A 339 0.77 -11.09 5.58
CA MET A 339 -0.21 -11.01 6.67
C MET A 339 -1.52 -10.35 6.22
N VAL A 340 -1.47 -9.34 5.31
CA VAL A 340 -2.67 -8.76 4.68
C VAL A 340 -3.40 -9.78 3.80
N GLN A 341 -2.66 -10.52 2.99
CA GLN A 341 -3.23 -11.51 2.08
C GLN A 341 -3.95 -12.65 2.81
N SER A 342 -3.31 -13.21 3.85
CA SER A 342 -3.93 -14.27 4.65
C SER A 342 -5.17 -13.78 5.42
N TYR A 343 -5.14 -12.56 5.95
CA TYR A 343 -6.34 -11.96 6.55
C TYR A 343 -7.48 -11.80 5.53
N SER A 344 -7.18 -11.33 4.33
CA SER A 344 -8.19 -11.11 3.28
C SER A 344 -8.92 -12.39 2.91
N LYS A 345 -8.24 -13.55 2.96
CA LYS A 345 -8.87 -14.86 2.76
C LYS A 345 -9.92 -15.19 3.83
N ILE A 346 -9.63 -14.82 5.10
CA ILE A 346 -10.53 -15.12 6.23
C ILE A 346 -11.82 -14.30 6.16
N ILE A 347 -11.76 -13.08 5.63
CA ILE A 347 -12.90 -12.15 5.59
C ILE A 347 -13.68 -12.18 4.27
N SER A 348 -13.13 -12.79 3.20
CA SER A 348 -13.81 -12.94 1.90
C SER A 348 -14.87 -14.02 1.93
#